data_b9e38d7bf0368dfe4af75d8249256e43
#
_entry.id   b9e38d7bf0368dfe4af75d8249256e43
#
_cell.length_a   1.000
_cell.length_b   1.000
_cell.length_c   1.000
_cell.angle_alpha   90.00
_cell.angle_beta   90.00
_cell.angle_gamma   90.00
#
_symmetry.space_group_name_H-M   'P 1'
#
loop_
_entity.id
_entity.type
_entity.pdbx_description
1 polymer ?
#
loop_
_entity_poly.entity_id
_entity_poly.type
_entity_poly.pdbx_seq_one_letter_code
_entity_poly.pdbx_strand_id
1 'polypeptide(L)'
;MLLELNQNPLTPHSSASSVREQALFHLLLGELMAARWRQGRHDIEVLKSEVDRSGYDIVLEANGVLRHVQLKSSFSGSAVRHVTVSTRLLEKPSGCVIWLEVDQRTLAFERYFWFGGEPGERLPDLGSKVSRHTRGDSSGQKPERPMHRDLGKACFAPLGGADELLIKLFG
;
A
#
# COMPACT_ATOMS: atom_id res chain seq x y z
N MET A 1 19.28 -32.68 -18.83
CA MET A 1 17.90 -32.51 -19.27
C MET A 1 17.39 -31.21 -18.59
N LEU A 2 17.59 -30.09 -19.29
CA LEU A 2 17.15 -28.76 -18.84
C LEU A 2 15.63 -28.70 -19.05
N LEU A 3 14.88 -28.55 -17.96
CA LEU A 3 13.47 -28.24 -18.04
C LEU A 3 13.35 -26.84 -18.65
N GLU A 4 12.93 -26.76 -19.90
CA GLU A 4 12.45 -25.53 -20.51
C GLU A 4 11.26 -25.05 -19.67
N LEU A 5 11.47 -23.98 -18.88
CA LEU A 5 10.40 -23.26 -18.23
C LEU A 5 9.54 -22.64 -19.35
N ASN A 6 8.43 -23.31 -19.61
CA ASN A 6 7.40 -22.86 -20.53
C ASN A 6 7.01 -21.42 -20.15
N GLN A 7 7.38 -20.44 -20.98
CA GLN A 7 7.00 -19.04 -20.81
C GLN A 7 5.51 -18.92 -21.16
N ASN A 8 4.67 -19.25 -20.19
CA ASN A 8 3.25 -19.00 -20.29
C ASN A 8 3.04 -17.47 -20.39
N PRO A 9 2.38 -16.94 -21.42
CA PRO A 9 2.12 -15.51 -21.49
C PRO A 9 1.38 -15.09 -20.24
N LEU A 10 1.94 -14.07 -19.57
CA LEU A 10 1.41 -13.51 -18.32
C LEU A 10 -0.10 -13.35 -18.43
N THR A 11 -0.85 -14.08 -17.60
CA THR A 11 -2.29 -13.91 -17.45
C THR A 11 -2.64 -12.44 -17.33
N PRO A 12 -3.72 -11.96 -17.95
CA PRO A 12 -4.11 -10.54 -17.87
C PRO A 12 -4.07 -10.07 -16.42
N HIS A 13 -3.33 -9.01 -16.13
CA HIS A 13 -3.05 -8.51 -14.77
C HIS A 13 -4.31 -8.29 -13.93
N SER A 14 -5.48 -8.18 -14.55
CA SER A 14 -6.78 -8.04 -13.88
C SER A 14 -7.28 -9.32 -13.22
N SER A 15 -6.99 -10.50 -13.77
CA SER A 15 -7.46 -11.78 -13.22
C SER A 15 -6.68 -12.26 -12.01
N ALA A 16 -5.43 -11.79 -11.85
CA ALA A 16 -4.55 -12.15 -10.74
C ALA A 16 -4.37 -11.01 -9.71
N SER A 17 -5.17 -9.93 -9.78
CA SER A 17 -4.97 -8.75 -8.91
C SER A 17 -5.11 -9.10 -7.43
N SER A 18 -6.13 -9.85 -7.04
CA SER A 18 -6.36 -10.24 -5.65
C SER A 18 -5.27 -11.16 -5.10
N VAL A 19 -4.78 -12.10 -5.93
CA VAL A 19 -3.65 -12.98 -5.55
C VAL A 19 -2.38 -12.16 -5.36
N ARG A 20 -2.10 -11.24 -6.28
CA ARG A 20 -0.95 -10.33 -6.17
C ARG A 20 -1.03 -9.46 -4.93
N GLU A 21 -2.18 -8.85 -4.64
CA GLU A 21 -2.40 -8.04 -3.44
C GLU A 21 -2.13 -8.84 -2.16
N GLN A 22 -2.61 -10.08 -2.09
CA GLN A 22 -2.32 -10.98 -0.97
C GLN A 22 -0.83 -11.32 -0.88
N ALA A 23 -0.18 -11.63 -1.99
CA ALA A 23 1.25 -11.92 -2.02
C ALA A 23 2.08 -10.73 -1.53
N LEU A 24 1.80 -9.52 -2.03
CA LEU A 24 2.49 -8.30 -1.61
C LEU A 24 2.27 -7.98 -0.13
N PHE A 25 1.07 -8.23 0.37
CA PHE A 25 0.76 -8.10 1.79
C PHE A 25 1.66 -9.01 2.64
N HIS A 26 1.74 -10.30 2.33
CA HIS A 26 2.56 -11.26 3.08
C HIS A 26 4.06 -10.97 2.94
N LEU A 27 4.52 -10.57 1.77
CA LEU A 27 5.91 -10.17 1.56
C LEU A 27 6.28 -8.96 2.41
N LEU A 28 5.43 -7.92 2.44
CA LEU A 28 5.66 -6.74 3.27
C LEU A 28 5.72 -7.10 4.76
N LEU A 29 4.79 -7.91 5.25
CA LEU A 29 4.82 -8.36 6.64
C LEU A 29 6.10 -9.14 6.96
N GLY A 30 6.49 -10.06 6.07
CA GLY A 30 7.73 -10.83 6.23
C GLY A 30 8.95 -9.91 6.32
N GLU A 31 9.06 -8.89 5.47
CA GLU A 31 10.17 -7.93 5.52
C GLU A 31 10.17 -7.08 6.78
N LEU A 32 9.01 -6.57 7.21
CA LEU A 32 8.89 -5.80 8.46
C LEU A 32 9.25 -6.64 9.68
N MET A 33 8.73 -7.88 9.77
CA MET A 33 9.05 -8.79 10.86
C MET A 33 10.52 -9.18 10.87
N ALA A 34 11.11 -9.45 9.71
CA ALA A 34 12.54 -9.76 9.60
C ALA A 34 13.41 -8.56 9.98
N ALA A 35 13.01 -7.32 9.61
CA ALA A 35 13.72 -6.11 10.03
C ALA A 35 13.64 -5.90 11.56
N ARG A 36 12.47 -6.11 12.15
CA ARG A 36 12.30 -6.06 13.62
C ARG A 36 13.12 -7.14 14.34
N TRP A 37 13.15 -8.35 13.78
CA TRP A 37 13.94 -9.44 14.30
C TRP A 37 15.44 -9.09 14.37
N ARG A 38 15.99 -8.46 13.31
CA ARG A 38 17.38 -7.97 13.30
C ARG A 38 17.66 -6.92 14.38
N GLN A 39 16.64 -6.17 14.79
CA GLN A 39 16.72 -5.22 15.91
C GLN A 39 16.56 -5.87 17.30
N GLY A 40 16.42 -7.19 17.37
CA GLY A 40 16.16 -7.93 18.61
C GLY A 40 14.75 -7.72 19.16
N ARG A 41 13.78 -7.31 18.34
CA ARG A 41 12.38 -7.06 18.70
C ARG A 41 11.46 -8.02 17.97
N HIS A 42 10.37 -8.44 18.65
CA HIS A 42 9.41 -9.43 18.13
C HIS A 42 7.97 -9.01 18.44
N ASP A 43 7.70 -7.71 18.38
CA ASP A 43 6.54 -7.04 18.95
C ASP A 43 5.54 -6.55 17.89
N ILE A 44 5.67 -6.96 16.61
CA ILE A 44 4.69 -6.57 15.59
C ILE A 44 3.45 -7.45 15.70
N GLU A 45 2.33 -6.82 16.00
CA GLU A 45 1.00 -7.42 15.87
C GLU A 45 0.31 -6.95 14.59
N VAL A 46 -0.45 -7.85 13.97
CA VAL A 46 -1.12 -7.60 12.69
C VAL A 46 -2.59 -7.98 12.80
N LEU A 47 -3.47 -7.02 12.54
CA LEU A 47 -4.89 -7.28 12.45
C LEU A 47 -5.38 -6.94 11.04
N LYS A 48 -6.04 -7.87 10.39
CA LYS A 48 -6.62 -7.68 9.07
C LYS A 48 -8.11 -7.42 9.20
N SER A 49 -8.61 -6.39 8.50
CA SER A 49 -10.05 -6.17 8.40
C SER A 49 -10.69 -7.21 7.49
N GLU A 50 -11.74 -7.87 7.95
CA GLU A 50 -12.53 -8.80 7.11
C GLU A 50 -13.39 -8.04 6.08
N VAL A 51 -13.70 -6.77 6.36
CA VAL A 51 -14.59 -5.96 5.51
C VAL A 51 -13.90 -4.65 5.14
N ASP A 52 -13.73 -4.40 3.85
CA ASP A 52 -13.18 -3.14 3.32
C ASP A 52 -14.23 -2.00 3.41
N ARG A 53 -14.50 -1.52 4.62
CA ARG A 53 -15.40 -0.38 4.86
C ARG A 53 -14.72 0.85 5.42
N SER A 54 -13.52 0.69 5.96
CA SER A 54 -12.89 1.71 6.80
C SER A 54 -11.74 2.46 6.14
N GLY A 55 -11.41 2.11 4.88
CA GLY A 55 -10.38 2.79 4.09
C GLY A 55 -8.94 2.40 4.46
N TYR A 56 -8.75 1.35 5.26
CA TYR A 56 -7.45 0.72 5.53
C TYR A 56 -7.54 -0.78 5.23
N ASP A 57 -6.41 -1.38 4.93
CA ASP A 57 -6.31 -2.81 4.59
C ASP A 57 -5.88 -3.63 5.81
N ILE A 58 -5.03 -3.05 6.67
CA ILE A 58 -4.49 -3.67 7.88
C ILE A 58 -4.32 -2.67 9.01
N VAL A 59 -4.27 -3.21 10.24
CA VAL A 59 -3.78 -2.50 11.41
C VAL A 59 -2.48 -3.17 11.85
N LEU A 60 -1.46 -2.37 12.05
CA LEU A 60 -0.17 -2.79 12.60
C LEU A 60 0.00 -2.15 13.98
N GLU A 61 0.46 -2.93 14.94
CA GLU A 61 0.83 -2.44 16.27
C GLU A 61 2.23 -2.92 16.64
N ALA A 62 3.04 -2.03 17.15
CA ALA A 62 4.32 -2.32 17.77
C ALA A 62 4.75 -1.13 18.64
N ASN A 63 5.53 -1.40 19.70
CA ASN A 63 6.07 -0.36 20.58
C ASN A 63 4.98 0.55 21.19
N GLY A 64 3.75 0.04 21.39
CA GLY A 64 2.61 0.81 21.88
C GLY A 64 2.02 1.79 20.85
N VAL A 65 2.45 1.74 19.59
CA VAL A 65 1.93 2.55 18.48
C VAL A 65 1.07 1.68 17.58
N LEU A 66 -0.17 2.09 17.37
CA LEU A 66 -1.10 1.46 16.44
C LEU A 66 -1.17 2.28 15.14
N ARG A 67 -1.11 1.62 13.99
CA ARG A 67 -1.23 2.24 12.66
C ARG A 67 -2.34 1.60 11.83
N HIS A 68 -3.24 2.44 11.30
CA HIS A 68 -4.20 2.02 10.27
C HIS A 68 -3.57 2.26 8.89
N VAL A 69 -3.25 1.18 8.19
CA VAL A 69 -2.44 1.23 6.97
C VAL A 69 -3.31 0.94 5.75
N GLN A 70 -3.30 1.83 4.77
CA GLN A 70 -3.78 1.54 3.43
C GLN A 70 -2.58 1.20 2.53
N LEU A 71 -2.61 0.00 1.92
CA LEU A 71 -1.57 -0.45 1.00
C LEU A 71 -1.91 -0.07 -0.44
N LYS A 72 -0.91 0.37 -1.17
CA LYS A 72 -0.97 0.62 -2.61
C LYS A 72 0.23 -0.02 -3.28
N SER A 73 0.04 -0.49 -4.50
CA SER A 73 1.15 -1.03 -5.29
C SER A 73 1.07 -0.60 -6.75
N SER A 74 2.21 -0.50 -7.38
CA SER A 74 2.35 -0.34 -8.83
C SER A 74 3.60 -1.09 -9.30
N PHE A 75 3.61 -1.46 -10.56
CA PHE A 75 4.83 -2.03 -11.15
C PHE A 75 5.89 -0.94 -11.36
N SER A 76 7.12 -1.28 -11.10
CA SER A 76 8.27 -0.43 -11.38
C SER A 76 8.32 -0.08 -12.87
N GLY A 77 8.68 1.16 -13.20
CA GLY A 77 8.66 1.66 -14.57
C GLY A 77 7.28 1.90 -15.17
N SER A 78 6.18 1.63 -14.46
CA SER A 78 4.83 1.93 -14.95
C SER A 78 4.55 3.43 -15.03
N ALA A 79 3.55 3.82 -15.84
CA ALA A 79 3.11 5.21 -15.96
C ALA A 79 2.26 5.72 -14.78
N VAL A 80 2.09 4.92 -13.71
CA VAL A 80 1.30 5.31 -12.55
C VAL A 80 1.95 6.48 -11.83
N ARG A 81 1.23 7.60 -11.72
CA ARG A 81 1.71 8.85 -11.09
C ARG A 81 0.93 9.24 -9.85
N HIS A 82 -0.14 8.56 -9.56
CA HIS A 82 -0.99 8.78 -8.37
C HIS A 82 -1.66 7.49 -7.95
N VAL A 83 -2.08 7.46 -6.70
CA VAL A 83 -2.91 6.38 -6.13
C VAL A 83 -4.17 6.97 -5.52
N THR A 84 -5.22 6.17 -5.50
CA THR A 84 -6.50 6.57 -4.93
C THR A 84 -6.55 6.17 -3.46
N VAL A 85 -6.80 7.15 -2.57
CA VAL A 85 -6.86 6.98 -1.11
C VAL A 85 -8.27 7.26 -0.62
N SER A 86 -8.78 6.45 0.31
CA SER A 86 -10.09 6.65 0.93
C SER A 86 -10.04 7.78 1.96
N THR A 87 -11.01 8.71 1.90
CA THR A 87 -11.14 9.78 2.90
C THR A 87 -11.50 9.26 4.29
N ARG A 88 -12.06 8.05 4.38
CA ARG A 88 -12.36 7.39 5.67
C ARG A 88 -11.10 7.12 6.50
N LEU A 89 -9.94 7.04 5.85
CA LEU A 89 -8.67 6.88 6.55
C LEU A 89 -8.32 8.11 7.41
N LEU A 90 -8.81 9.30 7.06
CA LEU A 90 -8.66 10.53 7.87
C LEU A 90 -9.34 10.43 9.25
N GLU A 91 -10.37 9.59 9.35
CA GLU A 91 -11.11 9.37 10.59
C GLU A 91 -10.41 8.37 11.54
N LYS A 92 -9.38 7.68 11.04
CA LYS A 92 -8.68 6.64 11.80
C LYS A 92 -7.50 7.22 12.58
N PRO A 93 -7.31 6.78 13.84
CA PRO A 93 -6.09 7.11 14.58
C PRO A 93 -4.87 6.60 13.82
N SER A 94 -3.84 7.42 13.74
CA SER A 94 -2.56 7.03 13.10
C SER A 94 -2.72 6.42 11.69
N GLY A 95 -3.62 6.98 10.88
CA GLY A 95 -3.79 6.57 9.49
C GLY A 95 -2.53 6.82 8.67
N CYS A 96 -2.20 5.90 7.75
CA CYS A 96 -1.09 6.09 6.82
C CYS A 96 -1.31 5.31 5.52
N VAL A 97 -0.57 5.69 4.49
CA VAL A 97 -0.57 5.02 3.18
C VAL A 97 0.85 4.57 2.87
N ILE A 98 1.02 3.30 2.56
CA ILE A 98 2.27 2.73 2.06
C ILE A 98 2.04 2.41 0.58
N TRP A 99 2.87 2.98 -0.30
CA TRP A 99 2.84 2.66 -1.71
C TRP A 99 4.15 1.98 -2.10
N LEU A 100 4.03 0.77 -2.64
CA LEU A 100 5.14 -0.10 -3.03
C LEU A 100 5.27 -0.11 -4.55
N GLU A 101 6.45 0.18 -5.07
CA GLU A 101 6.82 -0.16 -6.44
C GLU A 101 7.52 -1.51 -6.47
N VAL A 102 7.00 -2.40 -7.30
CA VAL A 102 7.39 -3.80 -7.31
C VAL A 102 7.87 -4.25 -8.69
N ASP A 103 8.83 -5.16 -8.73
CA ASP A 103 9.18 -5.86 -9.95
C ASP A 103 8.00 -6.74 -10.42
N GLN A 104 7.67 -6.66 -11.69
CA GLN A 104 6.51 -7.33 -12.25
C GLN A 104 6.62 -8.87 -12.24
N ARG A 105 7.82 -9.41 -12.28
CA ARG A 105 8.06 -10.86 -12.41
C ARG A 105 8.23 -11.53 -11.06
N THR A 106 8.93 -10.86 -10.14
CA THR A 106 9.34 -11.43 -8.85
C THR A 106 8.50 -10.92 -7.68
N LEU A 107 7.75 -9.81 -7.86
CA LEU A 107 7.07 -9.03 -6.83
C LEU A 107 8.02 -8.47 -5.75
N ALA A 108 9.33 -8.48 -5.99
CA ALA A 108 10.30 -7.85 -5.10
C ALA A 108 10.02 -6.34 -4.99
N PHE A 109 10.14 -5.79 -3.79
CA PHE A 109 9.97 -4.37 -3.57
C PHE A 109 11.21 -3.62 -4.03
N GLU A 110 11.05 -2.72 -5.00
CA GLU A 110 12.12 -1.88 -5.52
C GLU A 110 12.14 -0.51 -4.84
N ARG A 111 10.94 0.03 -4.49
CA ARG A 111 10.82 1.32 -3.81
C ARG A 111 9.65 1.31 -2.84
N TYR A 112 9.86 2.05 -1.75
CA TYR A 112 8.87 2.28 -0.72
C TYR A 112 8.53 3.76 -0.70
N PHE A 113 7.26 4.07 -0.59
CA PHE A 113 6.78 5.45 -0.47
C PHE A 113 5.82 5.54 0.70
N TRP A 114 6.00 6.57 1.51
CA TRP A 114 5.25 6.82 2.72
C TRP A 114 4.43 8.09 2.63
N PHE A 115 3.17 8.02 3.07
CA PHE A 115 2.33 9.18 3.34
C PHE A 115 1.61 8.96 4.67
N GLY A 116 1.93 9.77 5.68
CA GLY A 116 1.37 9.69 7.02
C GLY A 116 2.03 10.70 7.95
N GLY A 117 1.43 10.92 9.10
CA GLY A 117 1.99 11.70 10.20
C GLY A 117 2.99 10.88 11.03
N GLU A 118 3.57 11.51 12.04
CA GLU A 118 4.40 10.83 13.03
C GLU A 118 3.57 9.79 13.81
N PRO A 119 4.22 8.84 14.52
CA PRO A 119 3.52 7.86 15.34
C PRO A 119 2.48 8.49 16.28
N GLY A 120 1.24 8.03 16.21
CA GLY A 120 0.11 8.59 17.00
C GLY A 120 -0.63 9.75 16.35
N GLU A 121 -0.09 10.39 15.32
CA GLU A 121 -0.74 11.51 14.63
C GLU A 121 -1.77 11.03 13.59
N ARG A 122 -2.68 11.93 13.25
CA ARG A 122 -3.65 11.69 12.17
C ARG A 122 -2.97 11.74 10.81
N LEU A 123 -3.63 11.11 9.83
CA LEU A 123 -3.24 11.21 8.43
C LEU A 123 -3.24 12.69 8.00
N PRO A 124 -2.21 13.18 7.30
CA PRO A 124 -2.21 14.51 6.71
C PRO A 124 -3.36 14.71 5.69
N ASP A 125 -3.66 15.97 5.36
CA ASP A 125 -4.68 16.30 4.38
C ASP A 125 -4.39 15.63 3.02
N LEU A 126 -5.42 14.99 2.47
CA LEU A 126 -5.36 14.31 1.17
C LEU A 126 -5.51 15.27 -0.03
N GLY A 127 -5.74 16.56 0.23
CA GLY A 127 -6.02 17.55 -0.79
C GLY A 127 -7.42 17.45 -1.40
N SER A 128 -7.69 18.27 -2.40
CA SER A 128 -9.03 18.45 -2.98
C SER A 128 -9.30 17.61 -4.23
N LYS A 129 -8.30 16.91 -4.79
CA LYS A 129 -8.46 16.17 -6.04
C LYS A 129 -9.30 14.92 -5.86
N VAL A 130 -10.60 15.01 -6.18
CA VAL A 130 -11.52 13.88 -6.13
C VAL A 130 -11.17 12.84 -7.18
N SER A 131 -11.14 11.58 -6.78
CA SER A 131 -10.90 10.45 -7.68
C SER A 131 -12.13 10.19 -8.57
N ARG A 132 -11.91 9.61 -9.75
CA ARG A 132 -12.96 9.20 -10.67
C ARG A 132 -12.91 7.71 -10.93
N HIS A 133 -14.04 7.13 -11.31
CA HIS A 133 -14.10 5.72 -11.73
C HIS A 133 -13.21 5.48 -12.96
N THR A 134 -12.61 4.30 -13.04
CA THR A 134 -11.77 3.92 -14.20
C THR A 134 -12.61 3.70 -15.46
N ARG A 135 -13.83 3.20 -15.29
CA ARG A 135 -14.78 2.99 -16.40
C ARG A 135 -15.75 4.16 -16.46
N GLY A 136 -16.08 4.61 -17.69
CA GLY A 136 -17.15 5.56 -17.94
C GLY A 136 -18.52 4.91 -17.75
N ASP A 137 -19.53 5.73 -17.52
CA ASP A 137 -20.94 5.35 -17.59
C ASP A 137 -21.41 5.17 -19.05
N SER A 138 -22.70 4.95 -19.25
CA SER A 138 -23.30 4.81 -20.59
C SER A 138 -23.13 6.03 -21.50
N SER A 139 -22.82 7.21 -20.93
CA SER A 139 -22.49 8.45 -21.66
C SER A 139 -20.99 8.64 -21.89
N GLY A 140 -20.14 7.72 -21.42
CA GLY A 140 -18.68 7.80 -21.48
C GLY A 140 -18.05 8.71 -20.41
N GLN A 141 -18.86 9.31 -19.55
CA GLN A 141 -18.36 10.13 -18.46
C GLN A 141 -17.87 9.22 -17.31
N LYS A 142 -16.80 9.66 -16.63
CA LYS A 142 -16.25 8.97 -15.46
C LYS A 142 -16.79 9.60 -14.19
N PRO A 143 -17.76 8.97 -13.51
CA PRO A 143 -18.35 9.52 -12.29
C PRO A 143 -17.28 9.74 -11.21
N GLU A 144 -17.49 10.76 -10.40
CA GLU A 144 -16.63 11.04 -9.26
C GLU A 144 -16.86 10.04 -8.13
N ARG A 145 -15.80 9.83 -7.35
CA ARG A 145 -15.79 9.01 -6.14
C ARG A 145 -15.59 9.94 -4.93
N PRO A 146 -16.66 10.56 -4.39
CA PRO A 146 -16.54 11.65 -3.41
C PRO A 146 -15.73 11.28 -2.16
N MET A 147 -15.78 10.00 -1.76
CA MET A 147 -15.04 9.47 -0.62
C MET A 147 -13.59 9.03 -0.94
N HIS A 148 -13.05 9.48 -2.08
CA HIS A 148 -11.69 9.11 -2.49
C HIS A 148 -10.95 10.33 -3.06
N ARG A 149 -9.65 10.36 -2.82
CA ARG A 149 -8.73 11.39 -3.35
C ARG A 149 -7.61 10.74 -4.15
N ASP A 150 -7.21 11.39 -5.23
CA ASP A 150 -6.02 11.00 -6.00
C ASP A 150 -4.80 11.70 -5.43
N LEU A 151 -3.93 10.94 -4.81
CA LEU A 151 -2.69 11.40 -4.20
C LEU A 151 -1.53 11.17 -5.16
N GLY A 152 -0.90 12.25 -5.60
CA GLY A 152 0.25 12.19 -6.50
C GLY A 152 1.49 11.64 -5.81
N LYS A 153 2.38 11.01 -6.58
CA LYS A 153 3.64 10.44 -6.06
C LYS A 153 4.50 11.47 -5.31
N ALA A 154 4.48 12.74 -5.74
CA ALA A 154 5.21 13.83 -5.11
C ALA A 154 4.77 14.12 -3.66
N CYS A 155 3.57 13.68 -3.25
CA CYS A 155 3.10 13.79 -1.87
C CYS A 155 3.71 12.76 -0.93
N PHE A 156 4.36 11.73 -1.47
CA PHE A 156 4.94 10.65 -0.70
C PHE A 156 6.43 10.88 -0.46
N ALA A 157 6.88 10.58 0.76
CA ALA A 157 8.30 10.49 1.08
C ALA A 157 8.86 9.15 0.56
N PRO A 158 9.91 9.15 -0.27
CA PRO A 158 10.60 7.92 -0.61
C PRO A 158 11.38 7.38 0.58
N LEU A 159 11.42 6.06 0.76
CA LEU A 159 12.13 5.38 1.83
C LEU A 159 13.12 4.36 1.25
N GLY A 160 14.22 4.14 1.94
CA GLY A 160 15.29 3.22 1.53
C GLY A 160 14.98 1.74 1.77
N GLY A 161 13.87 1.40 2.45
CA GLY A 161 13.47 0.02 2.68
C GLY A 161 12.66 -0.20 3.95
N ALA A 162 12.57 -1.47 4.36
CA ALA A 162 11.74 -1.87 5.50
C ALA A 162 12.22 -1.26 6.85
N ASP A 163 13.51 -1.03 7.04
CA ASP A 163 14.03 -0.44 8.28
C ASP A 163 13.58 1.03 8.43
N GLU A 164 13.65 1.83 7.37
CA GLU A 164 13.12 3.20 7.38
C GLU A 164 11.59 3.23 7.50
N LEU A 165 10.91 2.27 6.88
CA LEU A 165 9.47 2.13 7.01
C LEU A 165 9.07 1.82 8.46
N LEU A 166 9.82 0.98 9.19
CA LEU A 166 9.59 0.72 10.61
C LEU A 166 9.70 1.98 11.47
N ILE A 167 10.69 2.86 11.18
CA ILE A 167 10.83 4.15 11.85
C ILE A 167 9.59 5.02 11.61
N LYS A 168 9.11 5.08 10.36
CA LYS A 168 7.88 5.84 10.04
C LYS A 168 6.62 5.25 10.67
N LEU A 169 6.57 3.94 10.81
CA LEU A 169 5.45 3.26 11.44
C LEU A 169 5.45 3.44 12.97
N PHE A 170 6.59 3.25 13.63
CA PHE A 170 6.61 3.04 15.08
C PHE A 170 7.61 3.91 15.87
N GLY A 171 8.43 4.70 15.19
CA GLY A 171 9.48 5.52 15.79
C GLY A 171 10.80 4.79 16.02
#